data_553884ca443afd9f3a1a3a8d32899c34
#
_entry.id   553884ca443afd9f3a1a3a8d32899c34
#
_cell.length_a   1.000
_cell.length_b   1.000
_cell.length_c   1.000
_cell.angle_alpha   90.00
_cell.angle_beta   90.00
_cell.angle_gamma   90.00
#
_symmetry.space_group_name_H-M   'P 1'
#
loop_
_entity.id
_entity.type
_entity.pdbx_description
1 polymer ?
#
loop_
_entity_poly.entity_id
_entity_poly.type
_entity_poly.pdbx_seq_one_letter_code
_entity_poly.pdbx_strand_id
1 'polypeptide(L)'
;MTAWRRVVEGFSETADNYAHSMAPSLRTMAVSVVQRAQLRERDRVLDAGTGTGVGAAAALTSGREVVGVDAAAGMLAIARREVPGARFVEADFAALPFPAGSFDVVISVHALHFAEDPVATLAEWRRVTTGGGRLSLSVPGPRAALSHRLFDPIYRRHGVLRRVEYPTRGKLLARARAAGWRKVVVGADPATTIRLAGPDSFERWMRTGSRSVASRALSDEAFAALTADLLAAIPASSDGLLHIPFGTLYLTARNP
;
A
#
# COMPACT_ATOMS: atom_id res chain seq x y z
N MET A 1 -7.00 7.43 21.74
CA MET A 1 -6.89 7.28 20.27
C MET A 1 -6.20 5.96 19.95
N THR A 2 -6.81 5.12 19.09
CA THR A 2 -6.24 3.80 18.72
C THR A 2 -4.98 3.95 17.85
N ALA A 3 -4.14 2.89 17.81
CA ALA A 3 -2.96 2.89 16.93
C ALA A 3 -3.34 3.11 15.45
N TRP A 4 -4.44 2.50 15.01
CA TRP A 4 -4.99 2.65 13.67
C TRP A 4 -5.36 4.12 13.34
N ARG A 5 -6.06 4.81 14.23
CA ARG A 5 -6.41 6.22 14.01
C ARG A 5 -5.18 7.11 13.82
N ARG A 6 -4.10 6.89 14.59
CA ARG A 6 -2.84 7.62 14.40
C ARG A 6 -2.20 7.38 13.04
N VAL A 7 -2.31 6.15 12.52
CA VAL A 7 -1.83 5.81 11.18
C VAL A 7 -2.63 6.54 10.11
N VAL A 8 -3.96 6.53 10.20
CA VAL A 8 -4.87 7.24 9.27
C VAL A 8 -4.60 8.75 9.27
N GLU A 9 -4.49 9.36 10.47
CA GLU A 9 -4.14 10.79 10.59
C GLU A 9 -2.78 11.08 9.98
N GLY A 10 -1.76 10.25 10.25
CA GLY A 10 -0.43 10.40 9.67
C GLY A 10 -0.44 10.34 8.14
N PHE A 11 -1.25 9.49 7.54
CA PHE A 11 -1.43 9.46 6.09
C PHE A 11 -2.18 10.69 5.57
N SER A 12 -3.22 11.14 6.27
CA SER A 12 -4.00 12.31 5.89
C SER A 12 -3.15 13.59 5.89
N GLU A 13 -2.39 13.83 6.97
CA GLU A 13 -1.55 15.02 7.14
C GLU A 13 -0.32 15.05 6.21
N THR A 14 0.16 13.88 5.79
CA THR A 14 1.36 13.76 4.94
C THR A 14 1.04 13.34 3.50
N ALA A 15 -0.21 13.53 3.07
CA ALA A 15 -0.69 13.06 1.77
C ALA A 15 0.10 13.66 0.60
N ASP A 16 0.42 14.96 0.64
CA ASP A 16 1.23 15.61 -0.41
C ASP A 16 2.66 15.05 -0.47
N ASN A 17 3.31 14.84 0.68
CA ASN A 17 4.63 14.20 0.72
C ASN A 17 4.57 12.77 0.15
N TYR A 18 3.50 12.03 0.46
CA TYR A 18 3.28 10.69 -0.08
C TYR A 18 3.10 10.72 -1.59
N ALA A 19 2.30 11.63 -2.11
CA ALA A 19 2.04 11.77 -3.54
C ALA A 19 3.33 12.02 -4.34
N HIS A 20 4.25 12.82 -3.78
CA HIS A 20 5.52 13.15 -4.43
C HIS A 20 6.61 12.08 -4.25
N SER A 21 6.64 11.39 -3.11
CA SER A 21 7.74 10.47 -2.78
C SER A 21 7.41 8.99 -3.02
N MET A 22 6.22 8.54 -2.66
CA MET A 22 5.84 7.12 -2.66
C MET A 22 4.99 6.73 -3.87
N ALA A 23 3.98 7.54 -4.21
CA ALA A 23 3.02 7.22 -5.24
C ALA A 23 3.64 6.94 -6.62
N PRO A 24 4.72 7.64 -7.07
CA PRO A 24 5.37 7.32 -8.35
C PRO A 24 5.88 5.89 -8.43
N SER A 25 6.48 5.37 -7.35
CA SER A 25 6.96 3.99 -7.29
C SER A 25 5.81 2.97 -7.26
N LEU A 26 4.67 3.32 -6.65
CA LEU A 26 3.51 2.45 -6.59
C LEU A 26 2.75 2.33 -7.92
N ARG A 27 2.91 3.26 -8.86
CA ARG A 27 2.24 3.19 -10.19
C ARG A 27 2.59 1.90 -10.93
N THR A 28 3.85 1.49 -10.94
CA THR A 28 4.27 0.22 -11.57
C THR A 28 3.63 -0.99 -10.87
N MET A 29 3.53 -0.95 -9.55
CA MET A 29 2.89 -2.02 -8.78
C MET A 29 1.38 -2.04 -9.03
N ALA A 30 0.72 -0.89 -9.15
CA ALA A 30 -0.69 -0.77 -9.49
C ALA A 30 -0.99 -1.38 -10.87
N VAL A 31 -0.18 -1.06 -11.88
CA VAL A 31 -0.29 -1.69 -13.22
C VAL A 31 -0.18 -3.21 -13.11
N SER A 32 0.78 -3.71 -12.33
CA SER A 32 0.96 -5.15 -12.12
C SER A 32 -0.23 -5.80 -11.41
N VAL A 33 -0.86 -5.11 -10.44
CA VAL A 33 -2.08 -5.58 -9.74
C VAL A 33 -3.24 -5.65 -10.73
N VAL A 34 -3.44 -4.60 -11.52
CA VAL A 34 -4.53 -4.51 -12.51
C VAL A 34 -4.39 -5.56 -13.62
N GLN A 35 -3.19 -5.76 -14.16
CA GLN A 35 -2.92 -6.81 -15.14
C GLN A 35 -3.28 -8.21 -14.60
N ARG A 36 -2.90 -8.51 -13.36
CA ARG A 36 -3.21 -9.78 -12.70
C ARG A 36 -4.69 -9.95 -12.37
N ALA A 37 -5.42 -8.84 -12.17
CA ALA A 37 -6.87 -8.85 -11.95
C ALA A 37 -7.63 -9.29 -13.22
N GLN A 38 -7.03 -9.21 -14.41
CA GLN A 38 -7.66 -9.54 -15.69
C GLN A 38 -9.00 -8.82 -15.85
N LEU A 39 -8.98 -7.49 -15.68
CA LEU A 39 -10.18 -6.67 -15.71
C LEU A 39 -10.90 -6.76 -17.07
N ARG A 40 -12.23 -6.84 -17.03
CA ARG A 40 -13.12 -6.83 -18.18
C ARG A 40 -13.75 -5.46 -18.34
N GLU A 41 -14.24 -5.13 -19.51
CA GLU A 41 -14.76 -3.81 -19.86
C GLU A 41 -15.86 -3.31 -18.92
N ARG A 42 -16.76 -4.18 -18.48
CA ARG A 42 -17.91 -3.84 -17.62
C ARG A 42 -17.73 -4.24 -16.15
N ASP A 43 -16.53 -4.57 -15.71
CA ASP A 43 -16.29 -4.89 -14.31
C ASP A 43 -16.53 -3.64 -13.43
N ARG A 44 -17.26 -3.82 -12.34
CA ARG A 44 -17.32 -2.88 -11.23
C ARG A 44 -16.11 -3.16 -10.34
N VAL A 45 -15.23 -2.19 -10.19
CA VAL A 45 -13.93 -2.37 -9.51
C VAL A 45 -13.91 -1.59 -8.21
N LEU A 46 -13.56 -2.24 -7.12
CA LEU A 46 -13.21 -1.60 -5.85
C LEU A 46 -11.69 -1.54 -5.72
N ASP A 47 -11.12 -0.36 -5.45
CA ASP A 47 -9.74 -0.16 -5.01
C ASP A 47 -9.73 0.07 -3.49
N ALA A 48 -9.43 -0.99 -2.74
CA ALA A 48 -9.47 -1.00 -1.28
C ALA A 48 -8.15 -0.49 -0.68
N GLY A 49 -8.21 0.62 0.06
CA GLY A 49 -7.05 1.38 0.50
C GLY A 49 -6.42 2.14 -0.67
N THR A 50 -7.23 2.92 -1.39
CA THR A 50 -6.87 3.58 -2.65
C THR A 50 -5.75 4.62 -2.51
N GLY A 51 -5.56 5.18 -1.31
CA GLY A 51 -4.60 6.24 -1.04
C GLY A 51 -4.82 7.44 -1.96
N THR A 52 -3.77 7.83 -2.68
CA THR A 52 -3.81 8.92 -3.69
C THR A 52 -4.39 8.48 -5.04
N GLY A 53 -5.02 7.31 -5.13
CA GLY A 53 -5.74 6.84 -6.30
C GLY A 53 -4.90 6.12 -7.35
N VAL A 54 -3.69 5.66 -7.05
CA VAL A 54 -2.81 5.01 -8.06
C VAL A 54 -3.39 3.70 -8.59
N GLY A 55 -4.08 2.90 -7.74
CA GLY A 55 -4.78 1.69 -8.14
C GLY A 55 -6.01 2.00 -8.99
N ALA A 56 -6.80 2.96 -8.53
CA ALA A 56 -7.98 3.44 -9.26
C ALA A 56 -7.61 3.98 -10.65
N ALA A 57 -6.55 4.80 -10.75
CA ALA A 57 -6.06 5.32 -12.02
C ALA A 57 -5.63 4.20 -12.98
N ALA A 58 -4.92 3.18 -12.48
CA ALA A 58 -4.50 2.04 -13.29
C ALA A 58 -5.69 1.18 -13.75
N ALA A 59 -6.76 1.10 -12.96
CA ALA A 59 -7.97 0.35 -13.28
C ALA A 59 -8.93 1.12 -14.19
N LEU A 60 -8.86 2.44 -14.18
CA LEU A 60 -9.78 3.31 -14.92
C LEU A 60 -9.48 3.24 -16.42
N THR A 61 -10.37 2.65 -17.16
CA THR A 61 -10.42 2.70 -18.63
C THR A 61 -11.86 2.99 -19.04
N SER A 62 -12.09 3.37 -20.29
CA SER A 62 -13.44 3.71 -20.79
C SER A 62 -14.45 2.61 -20.42
N GLY A 63 -15.58 3.00 -19.84
CA GLY A 63 -16.71 2.12 -19.54
C GLY A 63 -16.65 1.33 -18.24
N ARG A 64 -15.59 1.44 -17.43
CA ARG A 64 -15.55 0.81 -16.10
C ARG A 64 -16.02 1.74 -15.00
N GLU A 65 -16.77 1.18 -14.06
CA GLU A 65 -17.04 1.83 -12.78
C GLU A 65 -15.90 1.49 -11.80
N VAL A 66 -15.19 2.51 -11.34
CA VAL A 66 -14.12 2.36 -10.35
C VAL A 66 -14.46 3.16 -9.10
N VAL A 67 -14.47 2.47 -7.96
CA VAL A 67 -14.68 3.06 -6.63
C VAL A 67 -13.41 2.86 -5.80
N GLY A 68 -12.81 3.96 -5.34
CA GLY A 68 -11.69 3.93 -4.38
C GLY A 68 -12.18 4.18 -2.96
N VAL A 69 -11.68 3.41 -2.00
CA VAL A 69 -11.98 3.58 -0.57
C VAL A 69 -10.69 3.80 0.21
N ASP A 70 -10.67 4.80 1.06
CA ASP A 70 -9.60 5.05 2.03
C ASP A 70 -10.18 5.75 3.27
N ALA A 71 -9.55 5.56 4.43
CA ALA A 71 -9.94 6.23 5.67
C ALA A 71 -9.28 7.61 5.84
N ALA A 72 -8.23 7.92 5.08
CA ALA A 72 -7.46 9.13 5.16
C ALA A 72 -8.01 10.20 4.21
N ALA A 73 -8.74 11.19 4.75
CA ALA A 73 -9.39 12.26 3.97
C ALA A 73 -8.38 13.03 3.10
N GLY A 74 -7.17 13.30 3.58
CA GLY A 74 -6.11 13.98 2.81
C GLY A 74 -5.66 13.17 1.59
N MET A 75 -5.58 11.84 1.70
CA MET A 75 -5.32 10.96 0.57
C MET A 75 -6.42 11.04 -0.48
N LEU A 76 -7.69 10.99 -0.04
CA LEU A 76 -8.84 11.07 -0.93
C LEU A 76 -8.98 12.44 -1.62
N ALA A 77 -8.56 13.52 -0.99
CA ALA A 77 -8.51 14.84 -1.60
C ALA A 77 -7.60 14.85 -2.85
N ILE A 78 -6.43 14.21 -2.74
CA ILE A 78 -5.51 14.04 -3.86
C ILE A 78 -6.10 13.09 -4.91
N ALA A 79 -6.66 11.95 -4.49
CA ALA A 79 -7.25 10.97 -5.41
C ALA A 79 -8.37 11.59 -6.26
N ARG A 80 -9.25 12.40 -5.67
CA ARG A 80 -10.32 13.10 -6.40
C ARG A 80 -9.79 14.08 -7.44
N ARG A 81 -8.69 14.77 -7.14
CA ARG A 81 -8.04 15.69 -8.06
C ARG A 81 -7.34 14.97 -9.20
N GLU A 82 -6.59 13.90 -8.90
CA GLU A 82 -5.74 13.21 -9.86
C GLU A 82 -6.52 12.19 -10.73
N VAL A 83 -7.66 11.69 -10.24
CA VAL A 83 -8.44 10.63 -10.92
C VAL A 83 -9.94 10.99 -10.95
N PRO A 84 -10.32 12.07 -11.64
CA PRO A 84 -11.71 12.58 -11.62
C PRO A 84 -12.75 11.62 -12.22
N GLY A 85 -12.30 10.60 -12.97
CA GLY A 85 -13.18 9.57 -13.55
C GLY A 85 -13.56 8.45 -12.58
N ALA A 86 -12.99 8.39 -11.37
CA ALA A 86 -13.33 7.41 -10.35
C ALA A 86 -14.16 8.05 -9.22
N ARG A 87 -14.97 7.24 -8.53
CA ARG A 87 -15.69 7.65 -7.31
C ARG A 87 -14.87 7.31 -6.08
N PHE A 88 -14.78 8.24 -5.13
CA PHE A 88 -14.01 8.04 -3.89
C PHE A 88 -14.88 8.16 -2.66
N VAL A 89 -14.81 7.17 -1.75
CA VAL A 89 -15.59 7.05 -0.52
C VAL A 89 -14.64 6.99 0.68
N GLU A 90 -14.88 7.84 1.66
CA GLU A 90 -14.15 7.79 2.93
C GLU A 90 -14.76 6.70 3.82
N ALA A 91 -14.01 5.63 4.03
CA ALA A 91 -14.38 4.52 4.90
C ALA A 91 -13.17 3.67 5.26
N ASP A 92 -13.29 2.87 6.31
CA ASP A 92 -12.32 1.82 6.63
C ASP A 92 -12.43 0.68 5.60
N PHE A 93 -11.32 0.34 4.98
CA PHE A 93 -11.27 -0.77 4.03
C PHE A 93 -11.54 -2.15 4.69
N ALA A 94 -11.46 -2.24 6.02
CA ALA A 94 -11.82 -3.43 6.78
C ALA A 94 -13.33 -3.49 7.14
N ALA A 95 -14.09 -2.39 6.93
CA ALA A 95 -15.53 -2.29 7.17
C ALA A 95 -16.20 -1.46 6.08
N LEU A 96 -16.44 -2.08 4.94
CA LEU A 96 -16.87 -1.41 3.71
C LEU A 96 -18.37 -1.07 3.72
N PRO A 97 -18.75 0.18 3.37
CA PRO A 97 -20.17 0.61 3.38
C PRO A 97 -20.92 0.18 2.11
N PHE A 98 -20.69 -1.05 1.65
CA PHE A 98 -21.33 -1.59 0.45
C PHE A 98 -22.06 -2.89 0.74
N PRO A 99 -23.17 -3.18 0.06
CA PRO A 99 -23.82 -4.48 0.11
C PRO A 99 -22.91 -5.63 -0.34
N ALA A 100 -23.28 -6.85 0.04
CA ALA A 100 -22.61 -8.04 -0.49
C ALA A 100 -22.75 -8.10 -2.02
N GLY A 101 -21.70 -8.54 -2.72
CA GLY A 101 -21.70 -8.70 -4.17
C GLY A 101 -21.80 -7.40 -4.97
N SER A 102 -21.35 -6.26 -4.41
CA SER A 102 -21.37 -4.96 -5.08
C SER A 102 -20.34 -4.84 -6.21
N PHE A 103 -19.26 -5.62 -6.16
CA PHE A 103 -18.12 -5.49 -7.09
C PHE A 103 -17.76 -6.82 -7.75
N ASP A 104 -17.33 -6.74 -9.00
CA ASP A 104 -16.86 -7.91 -9.75
C ASP A 104 -15.38 -8.17 -9.49
N VAL A 105 -14.65 -7.12 -9.12
CA VAL A 105 -13.22 -7.19 -8.79
C VAL A 105 -12.89 -6.28 -7.61
N VAL A 106 -12.11 -6.80 -6.67
CA VAL A 106 -11.41 -6.00 -5.67
C VAL A 106 -9.92 -5.97 -6.00
N ILE A 107 -9.36 -4.77 -6.07
CA ILE A 107 -7.92 -4.55 -6.13
C ILE A 107 -7.44 -3.85 -4.86
N SER A 108 -6.15 -4.01 -4.53
CA SER A 108 -5.53 -3.28 -3.41
C SER A 108 -4.03 -3.16 -3.62
N VAL A 109 -3.50 -1.93 -3.58
CA VAL A 109 -2.09 -1.66 -3.82
C VAL A 109 -1.41 -1.26 -2.52
N HIS A 110 -0.66 -2.19 -1.93
CA HIS A 110 0.11 -1.94 -0.70
C HIS A 110 -0.70 -1.37 0.48
N ALA A 111 -1.96 -1.83 0.68
CA ALA A 111 -2.79 -1.41 1.81
C ALA A 111 -3.01 -2.52 2.86
N LEU A 112 -3.20 -3.78 2.46
CA LEU A 112 -3.58 -4.87 3.38
C LEU A 112 -2.63 -5.05 4.59
N HIS A 113 -1.36 -4.70 4.48
CA HIS A 113 -0.39 -4.83 5.58
C HIS A 113 -0.61 -3.81 6.71
N PHE A 114 -1.51 -2.84 6.52
CA PHE A 114 -1.97 -1.92 7.58
C PHE A 114 -3.21 -2.44 8.31
N ALA A 115 -3.85 -3.52 7.85
CA ALA A 115 -5.01 -4.09 8.50
C ALA A 115 -4.65 -4.66 9.89
N GLU A 116 -5.44 -4.35 10.90
CA GLU A 116 -5.30 -4.93 12.25
C GLU A 116 -5.56 -6.44 12.21
N ASP A 117 -6.61 -6.87 11.50
CA ASP A 117 -6.89 -8.27 11.18
C ASP A 117 -6.96 -8.48 9.66
N PRO A 118 -5.87 -8.94 9.04
CA PRO A 118 -5.86 -9.19 7.60
C PRO A 118 -6.81 -10.30 7.13
N VAL A 119 -7.18 -11.25 8.00
CA VAL A 119 -8.13 -12.33 7.64
C VAL A 119 -9.54 -11.78 7.61
N ALA A 120 -9.95 -11.03 8.62
CA ALA A 120 -11.25 -10.36 8.66
C ALA A 120 -11.38 -9.36 7.49
N THR A 121 -10.34 -8.57 7.21
CA THR A 121 -10.31 -7.63 6.09
C THR A 121 -10.49 -8.35 4.75
N LEU A 122 -9.78 -9.45 4.52
CA LEU A 122 -9.92 -10.24 3.29
C LEU A 122 -11.31 -10.90 3.20
N ALA A 123 -11.93 -11.28 4.33
CA ALA A 123 -13.29 -11.79 4.36
C ALA A 123 -14.32 -10.68 4.01
N GLU A 124 -14.10 -9.46 4.47
CA GLU A 124 -14.91 -8.29 4.13
C GLU A 124 -14.81 -7.97 2.62
N TRP A 125 -13.59 -8.00 2.06
CA TRP A 125 -13.41 -7.81 0.62
C TRP A 125 -14.10 -8.92 -0.18
N ARG A 126 -14.08 -10.17 0.34
CA ARG A 126 -14.83 -11.27 -0.27
C ARG A 126 -16.34 -11.04 -0.19
N ARG A 127 -16.87 -10.54 0.93
CA ARG A 127 -18.30 -10.24 1.10
C ARG A 127 -18.82 -9.29 0.02
N VAL A 128 -18.09 -8.22 -0.25
CA VAL A 128 -18.48 -7.22 -1.26
C VAL A 128 -18.21 -7.66 -2.70
N THR A 129 -17.52 -8.77 -2.89
CA THR A 129 -17.21 -9.33 -4.22
C THR A 129 -18.30 -10.31 -4.65
N THR A 130 -18.76 -10.21 -5.91
CA THR A 130 -19.73 -11.15 -6.52
C THR A 130 -19.22 -12.61 -6.49
N GLY A 131 -20.14 -13.58 -6.53
CA GLY A 131 -19.79 -14.99 -6.80
C GLY A 131 -19.01 -15.11 -8.12
N GLY A 132 -17.89 -15.86 -8.12
CA GLY A 132 -16.97 -15.93 -9.26
C GLY A 132 -16.09 -14.69 -9.48
N GLY A 133 -16.28 -13.63 -8.67
CA GLY A 133 -15.49 -12.40 -8.75
C GLY A 133 -14.02 -12.59 -8.36
N ARG A 134 -13.22 -11.54 -8.48
CA ARG A 134 -11.75 -11.60 -8.42
C ARG A 134 -11.17 -10.70 -7.36
N LEU A 135 -10.08 -11.15 -6.76
CA LEU A 135 -9.19 -10.34 -5.93
C LEU A 135 -7.82 -10.27 -6.59
N SER A 136 -7.23 -9.09 -6.64
CA SER A 136 -5.82 -8.90 -6.95
C SER A 136 -5.23 -7.85 -6.02
N LEU A 137 -4.16 -8.19 -5.32
CA LEU A 137 -3.52 -7.25 -4.40
C LEU A 137 -2.00 -7.34 -4.43
N SER A 138 -1.36 -6.29 -3.93
CA SER A 138 0.06 -6.29 -3.61
C SER A 138 0.28 -5.94 -2.14
N VAL A 139 1.35 -6.50 -1.58
CA VAL A 139 1.88 -6.14 -0.26
C VAL A 139 3.41 -6.11 -0.31
N PRO A 140 4.09 -5.38 0.60
CA PRO A 140 5.53 -5.49 0.74
C PRO A 140 5.92 -6.95 0.99
N GLY A 141 6.93 -7.43 0.25
CA GLY A 141 7.40 -8.81 0.34
C GLY A 141 8.54 -9.00 1.33
N PRO A 142 9.08 -10.22 1.48
CA PRO A 142 10.18 -10.52 2.40
C PRO A 142 11.48 -9.75 2.11
N ARG A 143 11.65 -9.20 0.89
CA ARG A 143 12.78 -8.30 0.58
C ARG A 143 12.59 -6.88 1.11
N ALA A 144 11.38 -6.46 1.45
CA ALA A 144 11.21 -5.33 2.36
C ALA A 144 11.92 -5.60 3.70
N ALA A 145 12.12 -6.86 4.08
CA ALA A 145 13.00 -7.27 5.15
C ALA A 145 14.50 -7.00 4.90
N LEU A 146 14.97 -6.81 3.65
CA LEU A 146 16.33 -6.36 3.37
C LEU A 146 16.54 -4.89 3.73
N SER A 147 15.58 -4.02 3.39
CA SER A 147 15.59 -2.64 3.90
C SER A 147 15.45 -2.60 5.43
N HIS A 148 14.73 -3.56 6.03
CA HIS A 148 14.74 -3.74 7.48
C HIS A 148 16.11 -4.15 8.03
N ARG A 149 16.80 -5.10 7.40
CA ARG A 149 18.15 -5.49 7.83
C ARG A 149 19.17 -4.37 7.70
N LEU A 150 19.04 -3.53 6.67
CA LEU A 150 19.86 -2.34 6.48
C LEU A 150 19.51 -1.24 7.48
N PHE A 151 18.22 -0.99 7.71
CA PHE A 151 17.73 0.18 8.44
C PHE A 151 17.40 -0.11 9.91
N ASP A 152 16.99 -1.33 10.28
CA ASP A 152 16.64 -1.68 11.67
C ASP A 152 17.77 -1.42 12.68
N PRO A 153 19.04 -1.75 12.42
CA PRO A 153 20.12 -1.42 13.35
C PRO A 153 20.28 0.09 13.53
N ILE A 154 20.07 0.86 12.45
CA ILE A 154 20.14 2.32 12.48
C ILE A 154 18.97 2.90 13.28
N TYR A 155 17.74 2.45 13.00
CA TYR A 155 16.55 2.87 13.76
C TYR A 155 16.71 2.61 15.26
N ARG A 156 17.20 1.42 15.64
CA ARG A 156 17.43 1.06 17.05
C ARG A 156 18.45 1.97 17.72
N ARG A 157 19.56 2.30 17.04
CA ARG A 157 20.59 3.21 17.54
C ARG A 157 20.04 4.60 17.84
N HIS A 158 19.05 5.06 17.05
CA HIS A 158 18.33 6.31 17.25
C HIS A 158 17.08 6.19 18.15
N GLY A 159 16.90 5.06 18.85
CA GLY A 159 15.76 4.87 19.76
C GLY A 159 14.41 4.67 19.07
N VAL A 160 14.39 4.49 17.75
CA VAL A 160 13.17 4.30 16.98
C VAL A 160 12.83 2.81 16.89
N LEU A 161 11.73 2.42 17.53
CA LEU A 161 11.20 1.06 17.44
C LEU A 161 10.17 0.97 16.32
N ARG A 162 10.47 0.17 15.29
CA ARG A 162 9.54 -0.12 14.21
C ARG A 162 8.99 -1.54 14.37
N ARG A 163 7.67 -1.65 14.47
CA ARG A 163 6.96 -2.95 14.45
C ARG A 163 6.13 -3.02 13.17
N VAL A 164 6.76 -3.46 12.08
CA VAL A 164 6.03 -3.74 10.83
C VAL A 164 6.29 -5.20 10.48
N GLU A 165 5.23 -6.01 10.47
CA GLU A 165 5.28 -7.38 10.02
C GLU A 165 4.98 -7.42 8.51
N TYR A 166 5.96 -7.87 7.72
CA TYR A 166 5.72 -8.16 6.31
C TYR A 166 5.38 -9.65 6.15
N PRO A 167 4.25 -9.97 5.49
CA PRO A 167 3.86 -11.36 5.34
C PRO A 167 4.85 -12.11 4.44
N THR A 168 5.14 -13.36 4.80
CA THR A 168 5.75 -14.30 3.86
C THR A 168 4.70 -14.76 2.84
N ARG A 169 5.16 -15.34 1.71
CA ARG A 169 4.29 -15.96 0.71
C ARG A 169 3.30 -16.95 1.34
N GLY A 170 3.79 -17.82 2.25
CA GLY A 170 2.96 -18.81 2.94
C GLY A 170 1.91 -18.18 3.85
N LYS A 171 2.29 -17.16 4.63
CA LYS A 171 1.34 -16.45 5.51
C LYS A 171 0.26 -15.74 4.69
N LEU A 172 0.61 -15.06 3.59
CA LEU A 172 -0.35 -14.36 2.76
C LEU A 172 -1.35 -15.33 2.11
N LEU A 173 -0.86 -16.47 1.60
CA LEU A 173 -1.67 -17.55 1.04
C LEU A 173 -2.63 -18.15 2.08
N ALA A 174 -2.13 -18.42 3.28
CA ALA A 174 -2.94 -18.97 4.38
C ALA A 174 -4.04 -17.99 4.82
N ARG A 175 -3.74 -16.70 4.95
CA ARG A 175 -4.71 -15.66 5.31
C ARG A 175 -5.85 -15.57 4.28
N ALA A 176 -5.54 -15.56 2.98
CA ALA A 176 -6.55 -15.50 1.94
C ALA A 176 -7.46 -16.75 1.93
N ARG A 177 -6.88 -17.94 2.14
CA ARG A 177 -7.65 -19.18 2.25
C ARG A 177 -8.54 -19.21 3.48
N ALA A 178 -8.04 -18.76 4.64
CA ALA A 178 -8.81 -18.64 5.87
C ALA A 178 -9.99 -17.68 5.73
N ALA A 179 -9.82 -16.59 4.95
CA ALA A 179 -10.89 -15.65 4.60
C ALA A 179 -11.90 -16.21 3.56
N GLY A 180 -11.76 -17.45 3.12
CA GLY A 180 -12.70 -18.13 2.22
C GLY A 180 -12.42 -17.96 0.73
N TRP A 181 -11.35 -17.28 0.33
CA TRP A 181 -10.95 -17.16 -1.05
C TRP A 181 -10.46 -18.50 -1.62
N ARG A 182 -10.74 -18.74 -2.92
CA ARG A 182 -10.33 -19.95 -3.65
C ARG A 182 -9.35 -19.59 -4.78
N LYS A 183 -8.72 -20.60 -5.35
CA LYS A 183 -7.73 -20.46 -6.44
C LYS A 183 -6.67 -19.40 -6.12
N VAL A 184 -6.23 -19.38 -4.84
CA VAL A 184 -5.27 -18.39 -4.35
C VAL A 184 -3.89 -18.67 -4.92
N VAL A 185 -3.33 -17.69 -5.62
CA VAL A 185 -1.97 -17.71 -6.16
C VAL A 185 -1.20 -16.54 -5.58
N VAL A 186 0.02 -16.79 -5.10
CA VAL A 186 0.92 -15.74 -4.61
C VAL A 186 2.20 -15.78 -5.44
N GLY A 187 2.49 -14.70 -6.14
CA GLY A 187 3.75 -14.44 -6.84
C GLY A 187 4.62 -13.46 -6.08
N ALA A 188 5.89 -13.39 -6.43
CA ALA A 188 6.83 -12.42 -5.87
C ALA A 188 7.56 -11.69 -6.99
N ASP A 189 7.74 -10.39 -6.82
CA ASP A 189 8.68 -9.59 -7.61
C ASP A 189 9.76 -9.05 -6.66
N PRO A 190 10.92 -9.71 -6.63
CA PRO A 190 12.01 -9.31 -5.76
C PRO A 190 12.74 -8.05 -6.25
N ALA A 191 12.58 -7.67 -7.51
CA ALA A 191 13.27 -6.51 -8.10
C ALA A 191 12.59 -5.18 -7.82
N THR A 192 11.38 -5.20 -7.23
CA THR A 192 10.66 -3.96 -6.89
C THR A 192 11.46 -3.10 -5.93
N THR A 193 11.65 -1.83 -6.27
CA THR A 193 12.33 -0.83 -5.47
C THR A 193 11.47 0.43 -5.32
N ILE A 194 11.63 1.13 -4.19
CA ILE A 194 11.21 2.53 -4.08
C ILE A 194 12.33 3.37 -4.65
N ARG A 195 12.04 4.21 -5.63
CA ARG A 195 13.00 5.10 -6.28
C ARG A 195 12.75 6.53 -5.83
N LEU A 196 13.78 7.19 -5.32
CA LEU A 196 13.71 8.55 -4.81
C LEU A 196 14.78 9.41 -5.48
N ALA A 197 14.41 10.64 -5.82
CA ALA A 197 15.28 11.57 -6.55
C ALA A 197 16.29 12.30 -5.65
N GLY A 198 16.95 11.57 -4.74
CA GLY A 198 17.99 12.11 -3.87
C GLY A 198 17.53 12.40 -2.43
N PRO A 199 18.40 13.08 -1.62
CA PRO A 199 18.22 13.25 -0.18
C PRO A 199 16.92 13.93 0.22
N ASP A 200 16.50 14.99 -0.46
CA ASP A 200 15.26 15.72 -0.14
C ASP A 200 14.01 14.83 -0.33
N SER A 201 14.01 14.00 -1.38
CA SER A 201 12.92 13.05 -1.62
C SER A 201 12.93 11.93 -0.59
N PHE A 202 14.10 11.55 -0.09
CA PHE A 202 14.22 10.58 0.99
C PHE A 202 13.71 11.14 2.31
N GLU A 203 14.04 12.38 2.65
CA GLU A 203 13.53 13.04 3.85
C GLU A 203 12.00 13.15 3.82
N ARG A 204 11.42 13.61 2.69
CA ARG A 204 9.97 13.62 2.49
C ARG A 204 9.37 12.23 2.68
N TRP A 205 9.99 11.20 2.09
CA TRP A 205 9.56 9.82 2.24
C TRP A 205 9.61 9.34 3.70
N MET A 206 10.62 9.74 4.46
CA MET A 206 10.73 9.44 5.89
C MET A 206 9.64 10.11 6.72
N ARG A 207 9.09 11.23 6.26
CA ARG A 207 7.99 11.96 6.91
C ARG A 207 6.61 11.51 6.43
N THR A 208 6.47 10.39 5.71
CA THR A 208 5.17 9.92 5.19
C THR A 208 4.53 8.81 6.01
N GLY A 209 3.20 8.84 6.12
CA GLY A 209 2.36 7.76 6.63
C GLY A 209 2.80 7.22 7.98
N SER A 210 2.91 5.90 8.10
CA SER A 210 3.32 5.24 9.36
C SER A 210 4.74 5.60 9.82
N ARG A 211 5.62 6.04 8.94
CA ARG A 211 6.97 6.52 9.28
C ARG A 211 6.91 7.87 9.98
N SER A 212 5.99 8.76 9.59
CA SER A 212 5.81 10.06 10.23
C SER A 212 5.47 9.93 11.72
N VAL A 213 4.74 8.90 12.10
CA VAL A 213 4.41 8.64 13.51
C VAL A 213 5.67 8.35 14.33
N ALA A 214 6.61 7.58 13.79
CA ALA A 214 7.88 7.28 14.46
C ALA A 214 8.82 8.51 14.47
N SER A 215 8.85 9.30 13.39
CA SER A 215 9.71 10.50 13.29
C SER A 215 9.24 11.68 14.15
N ARG A 216 7.94 11.80 14.42
CA ARG A 216 7.40 12.86 15.32
C ARG A 216 7.82 12.73 16.78
N ALA A 217 8.30 11.57 17.19
CA ALA A 217 8.82 11.36 18.53
C ALA A 217 10.27 11.86 18.69
N LEU A 218 10.93 12.28 17.59
CA LEU A 218 12.31 12.76 17.57
C LEU A 218 12.33 14.30 17.50
N SER A 219 13.37 14.92 18.09
CA SER A 219 13.71 16.31 17.77
C SER A 219 14.15 16.44 16.32
N ASP A 220 14.12 17.65 15.75
CA ASP A 220 14.58 17.88 14.36
C ASP A 220 16.05 17.49 14.17
N GLU A 221 16.91 17.71 15.17
CA GLU A 221 18.31 17.30 15.16
C GLU A 221 18.44 15.77 15.15
N ALA A 222 17.71 15.06 16.01
CA ALA A 222 17.72 13.60 16.05
C ALA A 222 17.14 12.98 14.78
N PHE A 223 16.13 13.61 14.18
CA PHE A 223 15.57 13.20 12.90
C PHE A 223 16.56 13.40 11.74
N ALA A 224 17.27 14.55 11.71
CA ALA A 224 18.30 14.81 10.71
C ALA A 224 19.45 13.79 10.81
N ALA A 225 19.92 13.50 12.03
CA ALA A 225 20.95 12.49 12.27
C ALA A 225 20.51 11.09 11.82
N LEU A 226 19.29 10.67 12.16
CA LEU A 226 18.71 9.41 11.69
C LEU A 226 18.66 9.34 10.15
N THR A 227 18.19 10.41 9.52
CA THR A 227 18.03 10.49 8.07
C THR A 227 19.39 10.41 7.37
N ALA A 228 20.42 11.10 7.88
CA ALA A 228 21.78 11.04 7.36
C ALA A 228 22.37 9.62 7.44
N ASP A 229 22.23 8.95 8.58
CA ASP A 229 22.71 7.59 8.78
C ASP A 229 22.02 6.57 7.86
N LEU A 230 20.70 6.74 7.64
CA LEU A 230 19.95 5.89 6.73
C LEU A 230 20.35 6.12 5.28
N LEU A 231 20.57 7.38 4.88
CA LEU A 231 21.06 7.73 3.52
C LEU A 231 22.43 7.12 3.25
N ALA A 232 23.35 7.21 4.22
CA ALA A 232 24.68 6.63 4.10
C ALA A 232 24.68 5.09 3.95
N ALA A 233 23.62 4.42 4.41
CA ALA A 233 23.45 2.98 4.28
C ALA A 233 22.90 2.54 2.92
N ILE A 234 22.36 3.45 2.10
CA ILE A 234 21.80 3.12 0.78
C ILE A 234 22.96 3.03 -0.24
N PRO A 235 23.12 1.90 -0.95
CA PRO A 235 24.13 1.78 -1.97
C PRO A 235 23.98 2.83 -3.08
N ALA A 236 25.11 3.35 -3.56
CA ALA A 236 25.10 4.24 -4.72
C ALA A 236 24.52 3.55 -5.96
N SER A 237 23.76 4.29 -6.76
CA SER A 237 23.17 3.82 -8.00
C SER A 237 23.75 4.57 -9.22
N SER A 238 23.85 3.88 -10.35
CA SER A 238 24.38 4.45 -11.60
C SER A 238 23.45 5.44 -12.27
N ASP A 239 22.15 5.44 -11.93
CA ASP A 239 21.13 6.36 -12.47
C ASP A 239 20.91 7.62 -11.62
N GLY A 240 21.72 7.80 -10.56
CA GLY A 240 21.62 8.95 -9.65
C GLY A 240 20.40 8.92 -8.71
N LEU A 241 19.60 7.87 -8.72
CA LEU A 241 18.45 7.69 -7.82
C LEU A 241 18.85 6.90 -6.58
N LEU A 242 18.12 7.11 -5.50
CA LEU A 242 18.17 6.24 -4.33
C LEU A 242 17.23 5.05 -4.55
N HIS A 243 17.79 3.84 -4.54
CA HIS A 243 17.04 2.60 -4.71
C HIS A 243 16.88 1.89 -3.37
N ILE A 244 15.68 1.94 -2.81
CA ILE A 244 15.37 1.23 -1.57
C ILE A 244 14.77 -0.12 -1.95
N PRO A 245 15.43 -1.25 -1.64
CA PRO A 245 14.88 -2.58 -1.90
C PRO A 245 13.53 -2.72 -1.20
N PHE A 246 12.50 -3.04 -1.95
CA PHE A 246 11.15 -3.15 -1.40
C PHE A 246 10.61 -4.57 -1.55
N GLY A 247 10.79 -5.17 -2.73
CA GLY A 247 10.24 -6.47 -3.07
C GLY A 247 8.74 -6.54 -2.83
N THR A 248 8.01 -7.08 -3.77
CA THR A 248 6.54 -7.11 -3.69
C THR A 248 6.03 -8.55 -3.78
N LEU A 249 5.06 -8.89 -2.94
CA LEU A 249 4.20 -10.05 -3.14
C LEU A 249 2.90 -9.60 -3.80
N TYR A 250 2.48 -10.37 -4.81
CA TYR A 250 1.20 -10.23 -5.48
C TYR A 250 0.33 -11.44 -5.17
N LEU A 251 -0.93 -11.20 -4.83
CA LEU A 251 -1.91 -12.26 -4.62
C LEU A 251 -3.07 -12.09 -5.59
N THR A 252 -3.48 -13.18 -6.22
CA THR A 252 -4.76 -13.27 -6.94
C THR A 252 -5.61 -14.38 -6.35
N ALA A 253 -6.93 -14.19 -6.36
CA ALA A 253 -7.88 -15.19 -5.87
C ALA A 253 -9.25 -15.05 -6.54
N ARG A 254 -10.11 -16.03 -6.30
CA ARG A 254 -11.51 -16.04 -6.75
C ARG A 254 -12.45 -16.16 -5.55
N ASN A 255 -13.55 -15.43 -5.60
CA ASN A 255 -14.69 -15.67 -4.73
C ASN A 255 -15.40 -16.95 -5.22
N PRO A 256 -15.74 -17.92 -4.37
CA PRO A 256 -16.49 -19.10 -4.77
C PRO A 256 -17.86 -18.77 -5.34
#